data_6159c06f6c6f09c685b0d60a196e920b
#
_entry.id   6159c06f6c6f09c685b0d60a196e920b
#
_cell.length_a   1.000
_cell.length_b   1.000
_cell.length_c   1.000
_cell.angle_alpha   90.00
_cell.angle_beta   90.00
_cell.angle_gamma   90.00
#
_symmetry.space_group_name_H-M   'P 1'
#
loop_
_entity.id
_entity.type
_entity.pdbx_description
1 polymer ?
#
loop_
_entity_poly.entity_id
_entity_poly.type
_entity_poly.pdbx_seq_one_letter_code
_entity_poly.pdbx_strand_id
1 'polypeptide(L)' 'MRTDRHKKILELINNNNIGTQEELADALNKAGYNVTQATVSRDIRALNLTKVSVDGVSQKYTTLFSGNPVTN' A
#
# COMPACT_ATOMS: atom_id res chain seq x y z
N MET A 1 1.58 11.98 10.92
CA MET A 1 2.93 11.97 10.41
C MET A 1 3.08 11.00 9.25
N ARG A 2 4.06 11.25 8.39
CA ARG A 2 4.24 10.38 7.24
C ARG A 2 4.53 8.95 7.65
N THR A 3 5.31 8.77 8.70
CA THR A 3 5.66 7.44 9.17
C THR A 3 4.44 6.64 9.57
N ASP A 4 3.52 7.29 10.27
CA ASP A 4 2.29 6.62 10.69
C ASP A 4 1.45 6.24 9.47
N ARG A 5 1.38 7.14 8.50
CA ARG A 5 0.61 6.86 7.30
C ARG A 5 1.24 5.71 6.51
N HIS A 6 2.57 5.70 6.42
CA HIS A 6 3.26 4.61 5.71
C HIS A 6 3.01 3.27 6.39
N LYS A 7 3.06 3.24 7.71
CA LYS A 7 2.75 2.03 8.44
C LYS A 7 1.33 1.57 8.17
N LYS A 8 0.40 2.52 8.14
CA LYS A 8 -0.99 2.18 7.87
C LYS A 8 -1.17 1.65 6.46
N ILE A 9 -0.45 2.22 5.50
CA ILE A 9 -0.51 1.73 4.13
C ILE A 9 -0.05 0.28 4.07
N LEU A 10 1.06 -0.03 4.72
CA LEU A 10 1.58 -1.39 4.71
C LEU A 10 0.60 -2.35 5.37
N GLU A 11 -0.02 -1.92 6.46
CA GLU A 11 -1.01 -2.73 7.13
C GLU A 11 -2.21 -2.99 6.23
N LEU A 12 -2.68 -1.94 5.55
CA LEU A 12 -3.85 -2.06 4.70
C LEU A 12 -3.61 -2.99 3.52
N ILE A 13 -2.45 -2.88 2.89
CA ILE A 13 -2.18 -3.74 1.75
C ILE A 13 -1.89 -5.18 2.16
N ASN A 14 -1.46 -5.39 3.40
CA ASN A 14 -1.28 -6.74 3.91
C ASN A 14 -2.60 -7.41 4.24
N ASN A 15 -3.54 -6.64 4.76
CA ASN A 15 -4.80 -7.20 5.25
C ASN A 15 -5.91 -7.18 4.21
N ASN A 16 -5.71 -6.45 3.13
CA ASN A 16 -6.72 -6.29 2.09
C ASN A 16 -6.08 -6.39 0.73
N ASN A 17 -6.87 -6.85 -0.24
CA ASN A 17 -6.40 -6.93 -1.62
C ASN A 17 -6.66 -5.57 -2.28
N ILE A 18 -5.74 -4.65 -2.07
CA ILE A 18 -5.83 -3.32 -2.64
C ILE A 18 -4.98 -3.27 -3.90
N GLY A 19 -5.62 -3.04 -5.03
CA GLY A 19 -4.96 -3.09 -6.31
C GLY A 19 -4.88 -1.76 -7.06
N THR A 20 -5.45 -0.69 -6.51
CA THR A 20 -5.40 0.62 -7.16
C THR A 20 -5.08 1.69 -6.14
N GLN A 21 -4.57 2.82 -6.64
CA GLN A 21 -4.32 3.98 -5.79
C GLN A 21 -5.61 4.50 -5.20
N GLU A 22 -6.67 4.45 -5.98
CA GLU A 22 -7.96 4.94 -5.52
C GLU A 22 -8.46 4.11 -4.34
N GLU A 23 -8.33 2.81 -4.42
CA GLU A 23 -8.73 1.94 -3.32
C GLU A 23 -7.90 2.22 -2.09
N LEU A 24 -6.61 2.44 -2.26
CA LEU A 24 -5.74 2.71 -1.14
C LEU A 24 -6.07 4.05 -0.51
N ALA A 25 -6.32 5.07 -1.34
CA ALA A 25 -6.70 6.38 -0.82
C ALA A 25 -8.00 6.30 -0.04
N ASP A 26 -8.97 5.55 -0.57
CA ASP A 26 -10.25 5.40 0.10
C ASP A 26 -10.07 4.71 1.45
N ALA A 27 -9.27 3.66 1.48
CA ALA A 27 -9.03 2.94 2.71
C ALA A 27 -8.35 3.83 3.76
N LEU A 28 -7.40 4.66 3.32
CA LEU A 28 -6.75 5.59 4.23
C LEU A 28 -7.71 6.63 4.77
N ASN A 29 -8.57 7.15 3.91
CA ASN A 29 -9.55 8.13 4.35
C ASN A 29 -10.51 7.51 5.37
N LYS A 30 -10.91 6.27 5.15
CA LYS A 30 -11.77 5.58 6.10
C LYS A 30 -11.07 5.32 7.42
N ALA A 31 -9.75 5.23 7.38
CA ALA A 31 -8.98 5.02 8.60
C ALA A 31 -8.69 6.32 9.32
N GLY A 32 -9.14 7.44 8.78
CA GLY A 32 -8.96 8.72 9.44
C GLY A 32 -7.85 9.58 8.89
N TYR A 33 -7.22 9.14 7.82
CA TYR A 33 -6.15 9.90 7.19
C TYR A 33 -6.72 10.64 5.99
N ASN A 34 -6.60 11.96 5.97
CA ASN A 34 -7.08 12.75 4.84
C ASN A 34 -6.02 12.79 3.77
N VAL A 35 -6.19 11.98 2.75
CA VAL A 35 -5.21 11.89 1.68
C VAL A 35 -5.90 12.00 0.32
N THR A 36 -5.12 12.43 -0.66
CA THR A 36 -5.55 12.45 -2.06
C THR A 36 -4.81 11.36 -2.80
N GLN A 37 -5.25 11.09 -4.03
CA GLN A 37 -4.57 10.10 -4.86
C GLN A 37 -3.13 10.53 -5.14
N ALA A 38 -2.88 11.83 -5.28
CA ALA A 38 -1.53 12.30 -5.52
C ALA A 38 -0.62 11.98 -4.33
N THR A 39 -1.13 12.15 -3.12
CA THR A 39 -0.37 11.82 -1.93
C THR A 39 -0.09 10.32 -1.86
N VAL A 40 -1.11 9.53 -2.16
CA VAL A 40 -0.97 8.07 -2.14
C VAL A 40 0.03 7.63 -3.19
N SER A 41 0.00 8.24 -4.35
CA SER A 41 0.94 7.91 -5.41
C SER A 41 2.38 8.14 -4.96
N ARG A 42 2.61 9.24 -4.26
CA ARG A 42 3.93 9.53 -3.73
C ARG A 42 4.35 8.52 -2.68
N ASP A 43 3.41 8.13 -1.83
CA ASP A 43 3.69 7.15 -0.80
C ASP A 43 4.01 5.79 -1.41
N ILE A 44 3.30 5.42 -2.47
CA ILE A 44 3.56 4.17 -3.17
C ILE A 44 4.99 4.15 -3.68
N ARG A 45 5.44 5.27 -4.24
CA ARG A 45 6.82 5.36 -4.72
C ARG A 45 7.82 5.35 -3.58
N ALA A 46 7.51 6.07 -2.51
CA ALA A 46 8.40 6.15 -1.37
C ALA A 46 8.60 4.79 -0.72
N LEU A 47 7.56 3.98 -0.71
CA LEU A 47 7.60 2.65 -0.11
C LEU A 47 8.01 1.56 -1.10
N ASN A 48 8.23 1.92 -2.35
CA ASN A 48 8.58 0.96 -3.39
C ASN A 48 7.54 -0.14 -3.51
N LEU A 49 6.28 0.26 -3.47
CA LEU A 49 5.20 -0.72 -3.62
C LEU A 49 5.12 -1.16 -5.07
N THR A 50 4.78 -2.40 -5.28
CA THR A 50 4.60 -2.95 -6.60
C THR A 50 3.32 -3.77 -6.61
N LYS A 51 2.85 -4.10 -7.79
CA LYS A 51 1.65 -4.93 -7.92
C LYS A 51 2.03 -6.34 -8.28
N VAL A 52 1.36 -7.28 -7.66
CA VAL A 52 1.55 -8.69 -7.98
C VAL A 52 0.19 -9.31 -8.22
N SER A 53 0.17 -10.35 -9.04
CA SER A 53 -1.07 -11.09 -9.28
C SER A 53 -1.37 -11.96 -8.09
N VAL A 54 -2.63 -11.94 -7.67
CA VAL A 54 -3.08 -12.75 -6.55
C VAL A 54 -3.54 -14.12 -7.04
N ASP A 55 -4.32 -14.09 -8.12
CA ASP A 55 -4.91 -15.32 -8.63
C ASP A 55 -4.85 -15.39 -10.15
N GLY A 56 -3.99 -14.57 -10.75
CA GLY A 56 -3.88 -14.52 -12.19
C GLY A 56 -4.84 -13.56 -12.85
N VAL A 57 -5.80 -13.06 -12.10
CA VAL A 57 -6.80 -12.11 -12.61
C VAL A 57 -6.72 -10.79 -11.87
N SER A 58 -6.63 -10.85 -10.55
CA SER A 58 -6.60 -9.67 -9.72
C SER A 58 -5.17 -9.35 -9.32
N GLN A 59 -4.93 -8.08 -9.06
CA GLN A 59 -3.63 -7.61 -8.62
C GLN A 59 -3.76 -6.90 -7.29
N LYS A 60 -2.69 -6.90 -6.52
CA LYS A 60 -2.67 -6.17 -5.26
C LYS A 60 -1.28 -5.58 -5.07
N TYR A 61 -1.24 -4.49 -4.31
CA TYR A 61 0.03 -3.88 -3.95
C TYR A 61 0.73 -4.71 -2.87
N THR A 62 2.04 -4.75 -2.95
CA THR A 62 2.87 -5.36 -1.94
C THR A 62 4.20 -4.63 -1.93
N THR A 63 4.99 -4.86 -0.90
CA THR A 63 6.32 -4.26 -0.85
C THR A 63 7.34 -5.21 -1.42
N LEU A 64 8.39 -4.64 -1.99
CA LEU A 64 9.47 -5.46 -2.51
C LEU A 64 10.24 -6.16 -1.40
N PHE A 65 10.17 -5.60 -0.21
CA PHE A 65 10.88 -6.18 0.92
C PHE A 65 10.03 -7.14 1.71
N SER A 66 8.78 -7.24 1.34
CA SER A 66 7.87 -8.12 2.05
C SER A 66 8.32 -9.56 1.85
N GLY A 67 8.46 -10.27 2.93
CA GLY A 67 8.88 -11.66 2.85
C GLY A 67 10.35 -11.84 2.56
N ASN A 68 11.10 -10.78 2.53
CA ASN A 68 12.53 -10.89 2.32
C ASN A 68 13.23 -10.63 3.62
N PRO A 69 13.50 -11.61 4.28
CA PRO A 69 14.06 -11.49 5.61
C PRO A 69 15.50 -11.15 5.60
N VAL A 70 15.99 -11.11 4.77
CA VAL A 70 17.19 -10.86 4.81
C VAL A 70 17.95 -10.40 5.64
N THR A 71 17.58 -10.49 5.67
CA THR A 71 17.95 -10.38 6.08
C THR A 71 18.33 -10.29 6.67
N ASN A 72 18.54 -10.41 6.83
CA ASN A 72 18.83 -10.36 7.36
C ASN A 72 19.03 -10.42 7.62
#